data_5282a80fc7b53410298f0e5f05d0a0c0
#
_entry.id   5282a80fc7b53410298f0e5f05d0a0c0
#
_cell.length_a   1.000
_cell.length_b   1.000
_cell.length_c   1.000
_cell.angle_alpha   90.00
_cell.angle_beta   90.00
_cell.angle_gamma   90.00
#
_symmetry.space_group_name_H-M   'P 1'
#
loop_
_entity.id
_entity.type
_entity.pdbx_description
1 polymer ?
#
loop_
_entity_poly.entity_id
_entity_poly.type
_entity_poly.pdbx_seq_one_letter_code
_entity_poly.pdbx_strand_id
1 'polypeptide(L)'
;MDKKKRTKILGGIVAVLLLGIAVFFGGFRVTSVKVEGNTAHTDKEIKKMVLQGSLASNTILVRFLNPSEKTKDDQFIQKVWIERTSSHKLTIHVREKELIGYTKFLDGYLYFDKEGIVQVSTTKELKNIPFIEGLGQKKVQVGQKLSGLTDEILGMLLSATKMMESSEQHPDRIVIENGAL
;
A
#
# COMPACT_ATOMS: atom_id res chain seq x y z
N MET A 1 -49.72 -35.12 3.23
CA MET A 1 -49.41 -34.02 2.30
C MET A 1 -49.06 -34.63 0.93
N ASP A 2 -49.85 -34.27 -0.07
CA ASP A 2 -49.79 -34.86 -1.42
C ASP A 2 -48.43 -34.61 -2.10
N LYS A 3 -47.84 -35.64 -2.74
CA LYS A 3 -46.52 -35.53 -3.40
C LYS A 3 -46.44 -34.35 -4.38
N LYS A 4 -47.48 -34.08 -5.13
CA LYS A 4 -47.58 -32.91 -6.04
C LYS A 4 -47.50 -31.56 -5.32
N LYS A 5 -48.05 -31.45 -4.11
CA LYS A 5 -48.02 -30.25 -3.31
C LYS A 5 -46.62 -29.97 -2.71
N ARG A 6 -45.93 -31.03 -2.29
CA ARG A 6 -44.50 -31.01 -1.87
C ARG A 6 -43.56 -30.55 -2.98
N THR A 7 -43.72 -31.07 -4.17
CA THR A 7 -42.88 -30.69 -5.34
C THR A 7 -43.06 -29.23 -5.72
N LYS A 8 -44.31 -28.70 -5.68
CA LYS A 8 -44.58 -27.30 -5.97
C LYS A 8 -43.97 -26.38 -4.90
N ILE A 9 -44.07 -26.74 -3.63
CA ILE A 9 -43.48 -25.96 -2.50
C ILE A 9 -41.94 -25.98 -2.65
N LEU A 10 -41.33 -27.15 -2.88
CA LEU A 10 -39.91 -27.27 -3.08
C LEU A 10 -39.41 -26.44 -4.28
N GLY A 11 -40.14 -26.49 -5.40
CA GLY A 11 -39.83 -25.68 -6.59
C GLY A 11 -39.89 -24.16 -6.30
N GLY A 12 -40.90 -23.74 -5.51
CA GLY A 12 -41.01 -22.35 -5.06
C GLY A 12 -39.83 -21.90 -4.18
N ILE A 13 -39.42 -22.75 -3.24
CA ILE A 13 -38.25 -22.47 -2.38
C ILE A 13 -36.99 -22.36 -3.22
N VAL A 14 -36.76 -23.28 -4.15
CA VAL A 14 -35.59 -23.23 -5.06
C VAL A 14 -35.59 -21.97 -5.89
N ALA A 15 -36.75 -21.58 -6.45
CA ALA A 15 -36.86 -20.35 -7.24
C ALA A 15 -36.52 -19.09 -6.41
N VAL A 16 -37.01 -19.00 -5.17
CA VAL A 16 -36.69 -17.90 -4.25
C VAL A 16 -35.21 -17.87 -3.90
N LEU A 17 -34.59 -19.03 -3.65
CA LEU A 17 -33.15 -19.14 -3.38
C LEU A 17 -32.31 -18.70 -4.58
N LEU A 18 -32.65 -19.13 -5.79
CA LEU A 18 -31.96 -18.73 -7.02
C LEU A 18 -32.08 -17.21 -7.26
N LEU A 19 -33.27 -16.66 -7.04
CA LEU A 19 -33.49 -15.21 -7.13
C LEU A 19 -32.65 -14.47 -6.09
N GLY A 20 -32.59 -14.94 -4.85
CA GLY A 20 -31.76 -14.38 -3.77
C GLY A 20 -30.29 -14.39 -4.14
N ILE A 21 -29.79 -15.49 -4.69
CA ILE A 21 -28.41 -15.62 -5.20
C ILE A 21 -28.14 -14.62 -6.32
N ALA A 22 -29.04 -14.53 -7.31
CA ALA A 22 -28.90 -13.59 -8.42
C ALA A 22 -28.86 -12.12 -7.95
N VAL A 23 -29.76 -11.76 -7.03
CA VAL A 23 -29.78 -10.42 -6.40
C VAL A 23 -28.51 -10.17 -5.59
N PHE A 24 -28.03 -11.16 -4.84
CA PHE A 24 -26.80 -11.03 -4.04
C PHE A 24 -25.57 -10.77 -4.92
N PHE A 25 -25.38 -11.54 -5.98
CA PHE A 25 -24.24 -11.37 -6.88
C PHE A 25 -24.37 -10.16 -7.81
N GLY A 26 -25.58 -9.81 -8.25
CA GLY A 26 -25.83 -8.63 -9.08
C GLY A 26 -25.84 -7.34 -8.29
N GLY A 27 -26.55 -7.33 -7.14
CA GLY A 27 -26.75 -6.15 -6.29
C GLY A 27 -25.52 -5.69 -5.52
N PHE A 28 -24.52 -6.56 -5.36
CA PHE A 28 -23.27 -6.26 -4.64
C PHE A 28 -22.01 -6.42 -5.50
N ARG A 29 -22.16 -6.38 -6.82
CA ARG A 29 -21.03 -6.46 -7.73
C ARG A 29 -20.16 -5.21 -7.63
N VAL A 30 -18.85 -5.41 -7.49
CA VAL A 30 -17.86 -4.31 -7.51
C VAL A 30 -17.82 -3.67 -8.89
N THR A 31 -18.12 -2.39 -8.99
CA THR A 31 -18.06 -1.61 -10.23
C THR A 31 -17.02 -0.49 -10.17
N SER A 32 -16.68 -0.02 -8.97
CA SER A 32 -15.69 1.04 -8.78
C SER A 32 -14.80 0.74 -7.58
N VAL A 33 -13.51 0.98 -7.76
CA VAL A 33 -12.50 0.83 -6.71
C VAL A 33 -11.61 2.06 -6.71
N LYS A 34 -11.60 2.78 -5.59
CA LYS A 34 -10.67 3.87 -5.30
C LYS A 34 -9.48 3.33 -4.52
N VAL A 35 -8.29 3.89 -4.71
CA VAL A 35 -7.11 3.62 -3.88
C VAL A 35 -6.69 4.93 -3.24
N GLU A 36 -6.29 4.89 -1.98
CA GLU A 36 -5.87 6.05 -1.21
C GLU A 36 -4.63 5.72 -0.39
N GLY A 37 -3.70 6.68 -0.30
CA GLY A 37 -2.51 6.59 0.53
C GLY A 37 -1.32 5.87 -0.10
N ASN A 38 -1.39 5.56 -1.41
CA ASN A 38 -0.29 4.99 -2.17
C ASN A 38 0.57 6.11 -2.79
N THR A 39 1.88 5.99 -2.66
CA THR A 39 2.89 6.91 -3.21
C THR A 39 3.92 6.14 -4.04
N ALA A 40 4.44 5.03 -3.51
CA ALA A 40 5.41 4.17 -4.17
C ALA A 40 4.78 3.28 -5.25
N HIS A 41 3.47 3.03 -5.16
CA HIS A 41 2.73 2.17 -6.07
C HIS A 41 1.63 2.92 -6.80
N THR A 42 1.34 2.52 -8.02
CA THR A 42 0.17 3.00 -8.76
C THR A 42 -1.11 2.33 -8.25
N ASP A 43 -2.24 2.99 -8.42
CA ASP A 43 -3.57 2.42 -8.13
C ASP A 43 -3.77 1.05 -8.77
N LYS A 44 -3.27 0.88 -10.00
CA LYS A 44 -3.41 -0.36 -10.75
C LYS A 44 -2.63 -1.51 -10.10
N GLU A 45 -1.43 -1.23 -9.59
CA GLU A 45 -0.60 -2.22 -8.89
C GLU A 45 -1.26 -2.64 -7.58
N ILE A 46 -1.72 -1.69 -6.78
CA ILE A 46 -2.44 -1.98 -5.53
C ILE A 46 -3.70 -2.82 -5.78
N LYS A 47 -4.53 -2.42 -6.77
CA LYS A 47 -5.73 -3.18 -7.14
C LYS A 47 -5.38 -4.61 -7.57
N LYS A 48 -4.32 -4.78 -8.36
CA LYS A 48 -3.85 -6.08 -8.81
C LYS A 48 -3.33 -6.96 -7.65
N MET A 49 -2.64 -6.38 -6.68
CA MET A 49 -2.15 -7.11 -5.50
C MET A 49 -3.30 -7.53 -4.58
N VAL A 50 -4.21 -6.63 -4.29
CA VAL A 50 -5.24 -6.81 -3.25
C VAL A 50 -6.47 -7.55 -3.74
N LEU A 51 -6.98 -7.19 -4.91
CA LEU A 51 -8.24 -7.71 -5.46
C LEU A 51 -8.01 -8.94 -6.35
N GLN A 52 -7.58 -10.03 -5.75
CA GLN A 52 -7.38 -11.31 -6.44
C GLN A 52 -8.44 -12.34 -6.04
N GLY A 53 -8.91 -13.10 -7.03
CA GLY A 53 -9.86 -14.18 -6.83
C GLY A 53 -11.33 -13.75 -6.91
N SER A 54 -12.24 -14.73 -6.85
CA SER A 54 -13.68 -14.52 -7.04
C SER A 54 -14.35 -13.67 -5.98
N LEU A 55 -13.81 -13.67 -4.75
CA LEU A 55 -14.33 -12.86 -3.64
C LEU A 55 -14.19 -11.35 -3.90
N ALA A 56 -13.21 -10.94 -4.73
CA ALA A 56 -12.96 -9.55 -5.07
C ALA A 56 -14.07 -8.93 -5.95
N SER A 57 -14.91 -9.73 -6.57
CA SER A 57 -15.98 -9.28 -7.46
C SER A 57 -17.25 -8.80 -6.72
N ASN A 58 -17.37 -9.05 -5.42
CA ASN A 58 -18.54 -8.72 -4.63
C ASN A 58 -18.16 -7.91 -3.39
N THR A 59 -18.82 -6.76 -3.18
CA THR A 59 -18.51 -5.80 -2.11
C THR A 59 -18.76 -6.33 -0.69
N ILE A 60 -19.56 -7.39 -0.53
CA ILE A 60 -19.76 -8.06 0.75
C ILE A 60 -18.66 -9.11 0.97
N LEU A 61 -18.31 -9.85 -0.06
CA LEU A 61 -17.36 -10.96 0.04
C LEU A 61 -15.91 -10.48 0.18
N VAL A 62 -15.57 -9.26 -0.25
CA VAL A 62 -14.22 -8.70 -0.08
C VAL A 62 -13.77 -8.63 1.39
N ARG A 63 -14.70 -8.60 2.35
CA ARG A 63 -14.37 -8.65 3.79
C ARG A 63 -13.61 -9.92 4.20
N PHE A 64 -13.73 -11.00 3.41
CA PHE A 64 -13.01 -12.25 3.63
C PHE A 64 -11.66 -12.31 2.92
N LEU A 65 -11.32 -11.28 2.14
CA LEU A 65 -9.95 -11.10 1.65
C LEU A 65 -9.06 -10.68 2.82
N ASN A 66 -7.83 -11.14 2.80
CA ASN A 66 -6.79 -10.65 3.69
C ASN A 66 -5.80 -9.79 2.88
N PRO A 67 -6.02 -8.46 2.78
CA PRO A 67 -5.15 -7.58 2.01
C PRO A 67 -3.72 -7.57 2.55
N SER A 68 -3.55 -7.57 3.87
CA SER A 68 -2.24 -7.55 4.52
C SER A 68 -1.40 -8.79 4.19
N GLU A 69 -2.03 -9.97 4.09
CA GLU A 69 -1.33 -11.19 3.69
C GLU A 69 -0.90 -11.15 2.22
N LYS A 70 -1.70 -10.52 1.35
CA LYS A 70 -1.40 -10.39 -0.08
C LYS A 70 -0.31 -9.37 -0.38
N THR A 71 -0.04 -8.46 0.53
CA THR A 71 0.96 -7.39 0.39
C THR A 71 2.15 -7.57 1.34
N LYS A 72 2.23 -8.67 2.09
CA LYS A 72 3.27 -8.92 3.09
C LYS A 72 4.70 -8.93 2.53
N ASP A 73 4.86 -9.37 1.29
CA ASP A 73 6.16 -9.45 0.62
C ASP A 73 6.58 -8.12 -0.02
N ASP A 74 5.68 -7.12 -0.01
CA ASP A 74 6.00 -5.79 -0.50
C ASP A 74 6.75 -4.98 0.56
N GLN A 75 7.93 -4.50 0.19
CA GLN A 75 8.84 -3.83 1.11
C GLN A 75 8.39 -2.42 1.49
N PHE A 76 7.55 -1.77 0.66
CA PHE A 76 7.10 -0.39 0.86
C PHE A 76 5.79 -0.29 1.62
N ILE A 77 4.98 -1.33 1.59
CA ILE A 77 3.66 -1.34 2.23
C ILE A 77 3.79 -1.70 3.71
N GLN A 78 3.28 -0.82 4.58
CA GLN A 78 3.16 -1.06 6.01
C GLN A 78 1.83 -1.74 6.36
N LYS A 79 0.72 -1.28 5.76
CA LYS A 79 -0.63 -1.78 6.03
C LYS A 79 -1.57 -1.53 4.85
N VAL A 80 -2.46 -2.48 4.59
CA VAL A 80 -3.56 -2.31 3.61
C VAL A 80 -4.86 -2.83 4.20
N TRP A 81 -5.96 -2.08 3.97
CA TRP A 81 -7.30 -2.55 4.32
C TRP A 81 -8.31 -2.09 3.26
N ILE A 82 -9.44 -2.78 3.21
CA ILE A 82 -10.52 -2.47 2.27
C ILE A 82 -11.72 -1.97 3.05
N GLU A 83 -12.27 -0.85 2.60
CA GLU A 83 -13.51 -0.28 3.09
C GLU A 83 -14.59 -0.37 2.01
N ARG A 84 -15.79 -0.79 2.41
CA ARG A 84 -16.96 -0.76 1.54
C ARG A 84 -17.67 0.58 1.65
N THR A 85 -17.53 1.40 0.63
CA THR A 85 -18.13 2.75 0.58
C THR A 85 -19.59 2.72 0.14
N SER A 86 -20.01 1.73 -0.68
CA SER A 86 -21.41 1.53 -1.08
C SER A 86 -21.66 0.09 -1.51
N SER A 87 -22.89 -0.21 -2.00
CA SER A 87 -23.23 -1.53 -2.55
C SER A 87 -22.33 -1.95 -3.72
N HIS A 88 -21.73 -1.01 -4.43
CA HIS A 88 -20.95 -1.26 -5.65
C HIS A 88 -19.53 -0.68 -5.62
N LYS A 89 -19.18 0.05 -4.53
CA LYS A 89 -17.91 0.79 -4.45
C LYS A 89 -17.07 0.34 -3.27
N LEU A 90 -15.78 0.23 -3.51
CA LEU A 90 -14.76 -0.06 -2.51
C LEU A 90 -13.72 1.05 -2.48
N THR A 91 -13.16 1.30 -1.32
CA THR A 91 -11.91 2.05 -1.16
C THR A 91 -10.86 1.13 -0.55
N ILE A 92 -9.70 1.06 -1.20
CA ILE A 92 -8.53 0.38 -0.67
C ILE A 92 -7.67 1.46 -0.05
N HIS A 93 -7.46 1.38 1.25
CA HIS A 93 -6.55 2.27 1.96
C HIS A 93 -5.19 1.59 2.09
N VAL A 94 -4.17 2.30 1.68
CA VAL A 94 -2.78 1.87 1.77
C VAL A 94 -2.06 2.79 2.75
N ARG A 95 -1.31 2.23 3.68
CA ARG A 95 -0.31 2.95 4.44
C ARG A 95 1.04 2.43 4.01
N GLU A 96 1.79 3.28 3.35
CA GLU A 96 3.18 3.00 2.99
C GLU A 96 4.12 3.43 4.12
N LYS A 97 5.35 2.94 4.09
CA LYS A 97 6.39 3.35 5.03
C LYS A 97 6.78 4.80 4.75
N GLU A 98 6.93 5.58 5.80
CA GLU A 98 7.38 6.97 5.71
C GLU A 98 8.89 7.00 5.46
N LEU A 99 9.28 7.24 4.21
CA LEU A 99 10.67 7.28 3.77
C LEU A 99 11.05 8.74 3.51
N ILE A 100 12.10 9.25 4.16
CA ILE A 100 12.54 10.65 4.04
C ILE A 100 13.70 10.84 3.07
N GLY A 101 14.38 9.76 2.70
CA GLY A 101 15.52 9.80 1.79
C GLY A 101 16.02 8.42 1.45
N TYR A 102 16.92 8.38 0.47
CA TYR A 102 17.63 7.16 0.12
C TYR A 102 19.09 7.46 -0.22
N THR A 103 19.94 6.47 -0.09
CA THR A 103 21.35 6.53 -0.47
C THR A 103 21.74 5.31 -1.29
N LYS A 104 22.78 5.44 -2.09
CA LYS A 104 23.31 4.32 -2.88
C LYS A 104 24.19 3.42 -2.00
N PHE A 105 23.99 2.11 -2.11
CA PHE A 105 24.81 1.12 -1.43
C PHE A 105 24.98 -0.11 -2.34
N LEU A 106 26.22 -0.42 -2.70
CA LEU A 106 26.54 -1.44 -3.70
C LEU A 106 25.76 -1.19 -5.01
N ASP A 107 25.04 -2.19 -5.50
CA ASP A 107 24.25 -2.12 -6.73
C ASP A 107 22.78 -1.74 -6.50
N GLY A 108 22.45 -1.20 -5.32
CA GLY A 108 21.08 -0.84 -4.94
C GLY A 108 20.98 0.44 -4.15
N TYR A 109 19.80 0.64 -3.59
CA TYR A 109 19.42 1.80 -2.79
C TYR A 109 18.93 1.36 -1.41
N LEU A 110 19.30 2.12 -0.38
CA LEU A 110 18.82 1.99 0.98
C LEU A 110 17.91 3.18 1.28
N TYR A 111 16.64 2.89 1.50
CA TYR A 111 15.64 3.89 1.90
C TYR A 111 15.51 3.89 3.42
N PHE A 112 15.45 5.07 4.02
CA PHE A 112 15.41 5.22 5.47
C PHE A 112 14.30 6.19 5.92
N ASP A 113 13.88 5.99 7.15
CA ASP A 113 12.85 6.78 7.81
C ASP A 113 13.41 8.00 8.58
N LYS A 114 12.51 8.72 9.25
CA LYS A 114 12.82 9.91 10.07
C LYS A 114 13.72 9.63 11.28
N GLU A 115 13.89 8.39 11.69
CA GLU A 115 14.85 7.96 12.71
C GLU A 115 16.21 7.59 12.11
N GLY A 116 16.34 7.60 10.78
CA GLY A 116 17.53 7.18 10.05
C GLY A 116 17.69 5.67 9.95
N ILE A 117 16.63 4.92 10.21
CA ILE A 117 16.62 3.46 10.16
C ILE A 117 16.31 3.00 8.73
N VAL A 118 17.12 2.11 8.18
CA VAL A 118 16.89 1.52 6.86
C VAL A 118 15.61 0.68 6.88
N GLN A 119 14.61 1.10 6.15
CA GLN A 119 13.31 0.43 6.04
C GLN A 119 13.22 -0.48 4.82
N VAL A 120 13.94 -0.13 3.75
CA VAL A 120 13.88 -0.83 2.45
C VAL A 120 15.27 -0.88 1.83
N SER A 121 15.61 -2.05 1.25
CA SER A 121 16.77 -2.22 0.37
C SER A 121 16.30 -2.78 -0.96
N THR A 122 16.53 -2.05 -2.06
CA THR A 122 15.99 -2.40 -3.37
C THR A 122 16.84 -1.81 -4.50
N THR A 123 16.71 -2.34 -5.70
CA THR A 123 17.27 -1.74 -6.92
C THR A 123 16.31 -0.76 -7.60
N LYS A 124 15.05 -0.67 -7.13
CA LYS A 124 14.05 0.25 -7.66
C LYS A 124 14.26 1.65 -7.07
N GLU A 125 14.38 2.64 -7.94
CA GLU A 125 14.36 4.05 -7.56
C GLU A 125 12.92 4.55 -7.49
N LEU A 126 12.58 5.17 -6.34
CA LEU A 126 11.27 5.79 -6.13
C LEU A 126 11.32 7.26 -6.50
N LYS A 127 10.22 7.76 -7.07
CA LYS A 127 10.03 9.19 -7.31
C LYS A 127 9.66 9.91 -6.02
N ASN A 128 9.94 11.21 -5.98
CA ASN A 128 9.56 12.11 -4.88
C ASN A 128 10.20 11.78 -3.51
N ILE A 129 11.27 10.98 -3.50
CA ILE A 129 12.12 10.77 -2.32
C ILE A 129 13.51 11.25 -2.71
N PRO A 130 14.14 12.16 -1.95
CA PRO A 130 15.44 12.71 -2.32
C PRO A 130 16.57 11.70 -2.19
N PHE A 131 17.49 11.72 -3.15
CA PHE A 131 18.76 11.03 -3.04
C PHE A 131 19.69 11.80 -2.08
N ILE A 132 20.19 11.13 -1.06
CA ILE A 132 21.12 11.73 -0.08
C ILE A 132 22.53 11.27 -0.41
N GLU A 133 23.34 12.19 -0.88
CA GLU A 133 24.75 11.96 -1.18
C GLU A 133 25.65 12.41 -0.03
N GLY A 134 26.83 11.79 0.09
CA GLY A 134 27.80 12.12 1.13
C GLY A 134 27.66 11.30 2.40
N LEU A 135 26.68 10.41 2.50
CA LEU A 135 26.58 9.46 3.59
C LEU A 135 27.62 8.35 3.40
N GLY A 136 28.71 8.40 4.16
CA GLY A 136 29.72 7.34 4.21
C GLY A 136 29.13 6.05 4.76
N GLN A 137 28.77 5.10 3.86
CA GLN A 137 28.11 3.87 4.27
C GLN A 137 29.10 2.76 4.58
N LYS A 138 29.02 2.23 5.81
CA LYS A 138 29.54 0.92 6.16
C LYS A 138 28.43 -0.13 5.93
N LYS A 139 28.75 -1.40 6.14
CA LYS A 139 27.82 -2.51 5.99
C LYS A 139 26.56 -2.28 6.87
N VAL A 140 25.40 -2.08 6.25
CA VAL A 140 24.12 -1.80 6.92
C VAL A 140 23.06 -2.79 6.44
N GLN A 141 22.18 -3.21 7.32
CA GLN A 141 21.05 -4.09 7.03
C GLN A 141 19.73 -3.34 7.29
N VAL A 142 18.65 -3.83 6.67
CA VAL A 142 17.29 -3.36 6.96
C VAL A 142 17.02 -3.50 8.46
N GLY A 143 16.44 -2.46 9.07
CA GLY A 143 16.21 -2.35 10.51
C GLY A 143 17.37 -1.72 11.30
N GLN A 144 18.50 -1.37 10.66
CA GLN A 144 19.62 -0.71 11.30
C GLN A 144 19.69 0.78 10.92
N LYS A 145 20.21 1.61 11.84
CA LYS A 145 20.47 3.02 11.58
C LYS A 145 21.67 3.20 10.65
N LEU A 146 21.57 4.10 9.69
CA LEU A 146 22.64 4.48 8.79
C LEU A 146 23.80 5.11 9.56
N SER A 147 25.01 4.58 9.43
CA SER A 147 26.16 4.98 10.22
C SER A 147 26.66 6.41 9.93
N GLY A 148 26.41 6.93 8.73
CA GLY A 148 26.77 8.30 8.33
C GLY A 148 25.72 9.35 8.69
N LEU A 149 24.57 8.95 9.24
CA LEU A 149 23.45 9.82 9.54
C LEU A 149 23.47 10.17 11.04
N THR A 150 24.16 11.28 11.39
CA THR A 150 24.15 11.80 12.76
C THR A 150 22.80 12.42 13.08
N ASP A 151 22.48 12.60 14.35
CA ASP A 151 21.21 13.24 14.77
C ASP A 151 21.12 14.70 14.29
N GLU A 152 22.25 15.39 14.14
CA GLU A 152 22.34 16.74 13.59
C GLU A 152 21.99 16.75 12.09
N ILE A 153 22.61 15.88 11.29
CA ILE A 153 22.29 15.72 9.86
C ILE A 153 20.83 15.32 9.67
N LEU A 154 20.33 14.39 10.49
CA LEU A 154 18.94 13.97 10.46
C LEU A 154 17.99 15.13 10.75
N GLY A 155 18.29 15.95 11.75
CA GLY A 155 17.52 17.16 12.06
C GLY A 155 17.48 18.16 10.91
N MET A 156 18.62 18.37 10.24
CA MET A 156 18.70 19.22 9.04
C MET A 156 17.89 18.66 7.89
N LEU A 157 18.00 17.36 7.60
CA LEU A 157 17.20 16.68 6.54
C LEU A 157 15.70 16.80 6.80
N LEU A 158 15.25 16.54 8.03
CA LEU A 158 13.84 16.68 8.42
C LEU A 158 13.33 18.12 8.26
N SER A 159 14.15 19.09 8.63
CA SER A 159 13.82 20.51 8.45
C SER A 159 13.72 20.88 6.97
N ALA A 160 14.66 20.43 6.15
CA ALA A 160 14.66 20.62 4.71
C ALA A 160 13.43 19.95 4.07
N THR A 161 13.14 18.70 4.38
CA THR A 161 11.98 17.97 3.86
C THR A 161 10.67 18.70 4.19
N LYS A 162 10.52 19.17 5.42
CA LYS A 162 9.34 19.94 5.86
C LYS A 162 9.18 21.28 5.12
N MET A 163 10.27 21.97 4.86
CA MET A 163 10.24 23.21 4.07
C MET A 163 9.85 22.94 2.62
N MET A 164 10.31 21.84 2.05
CA MET A 164 10.01 21.42 0.70
C MET A 164 8.55 21.00 0.50
N GLU A 165 7.99 20.24 1.46
CA GLU A 165 6.56 19.91 1.47
C GLU A 165 5.68 21.17 1.46
N SER A 166 6.08 22.21 2.19
CA SER A 166 5.35 23.48 2.25
C SER A 166 5.45 24.32 0.97
N SER A 167 6.48 24.11 0.16
CA SER A 167 6.74 24.83 -1.10
C SER A 167 6.40 24.06 -2.38
N GLU A 168 5.84 22.85 -2.24
CA GLU A 168 5.58 21.92 -3.37
C GLU A 168 6.83 21.58 -4.21
N GLN A 169 8.02 21.78 -3.65
CA GLN A 169 9.29 21.46 -4.28
C GLN A 169 9.83 20.15 -3.73
N HIS A 170 10.11 19.22 -4.61
CA HIS A 170 10.73 17.95 -4.27
C HIS A 170 12.11 17.88 -4.95
N PRO A 171 13.21 18.19 -4.23
CA PRO A 171 14.54 18.03 -4.80
C PRO A 171 14.82 16.57 -5.07
N ASP A 172 15.40 16.32 -6.22
CA ASP A 172 15.84 14.98 -6.58
C ASP A 172 17.05 14.52 -5.75
N ARG A 173 17.85 15.50 -5.25
CA ARG A 173 19.12 15.22 -4.57
C ARG A 173 19.44 16.25 -3.48
N ILE A 174 19.98 15.76 -2.38
CA ILE A 174 20.55 16.55 -1.29
C ILE A 174 21.99 16.07 -1.06
N VAL A 175 22.94 16.99 -1.02
CA VAL A 175 24.36 16.71 -0.84
C VAL A 175 24.78 17.09 0.58
N ILE A 176 25.41 16.18 1.30
CA ILE A 176 25.98 16.44 2.61
C ILE A 176 27.49 16.60 2.44
N GLU A 177 27.98 17.81 2.65
CA GLU A 177 29.41 18.12 2.62
C GLU A 177 29.88 18.56 4.01
N ASN A 178 30.94 17.92 4.52
CA ASN A 178 31.52 18.25 5.82
C ASN A 178 30.53 18.28 7.00
N GLY A 179 29.48 17.46 6.96
CA GLY A 179 28.46 17.39 7.99
C GLY A 179 27.40 18.50 7.92
N ALA A 180 27.30 19.22 6.80
CA ALA A 180 26.26 20.22 6.51
C ALA A 180 25.52 19.87 5.21
N LEU A 181 24.27 20.34 5.10
CA LEU A 181 23.43 20.23 3.89
C LEU A 181 23.72 21.36 2.93
#